data_a8bac3d545f1631c7ca1039441c019f5
#
_entry.id   a8bac3d545f1631c7ca1039441c019f5
#
_cell.length_a   1.000
_cell.length_b   1.000
_cell.length_c   1.000
_cell.angle_alpha   90.00
_cell.angle_beta   90.00
_cell.angle_gamma   90.00
#
_symmetry.space_group_name_H-M   'P 1'
#
loop_
_entity.id
_entity.type
_entity.pdbx_description
1 polymer ?
#
loop_
_entity_poly.entity_id
_entity_poly.type
_entity_poly.pdbx_seq_one_letter_code
_entity_poly.pdbx_strand_id
1 'polypeptide(L)'
;SKVMDSAINGVLQSLDPYSAYMNPEIFEEMQTETSGEFGGLGIEVTMEAGVVKVITPIDDTPASRAGVKAGDYIVRINGEQVQGKTLMEAVNLMRGPVNTSIEITIRRKGLKKAKIFKIKREIIEIKSVASKLIEKEIGYLRLRAFNENSSDQLKKEISKLEKKENLLGYIF
;
A
#
# COMPACT_ATOMS: atom_id res chain seq x y z
N SER A 1 7.09 7.53 -24.52
CA SER A 1 8.44 6.90 -24.43
C SER A 1 9.29 7.71 -23.46
N LYS A 2 10.20 7.08 -22.69
CA LYS A 2 11.04 7.76 -21.69
C LYS A 2 11.78 9.00 -22.22
N VAL A 3 12.24 8.96 -23.48
CA VAL A 3 12.93 10.10 -24.13
C VAL A 3 11.98 11.28 -24.32
N MET A 4 10.75 11.03 -24.74
CA MET A 4 9.73 12.07 -24.92
C MET A 4 9.33 12.71 -23.60
N ASP A 5 9.13 11.89 -22.56
CA ASP A 5 8.78 12.35 -21.21
C ASP A 5 9.90 13.22 -20.63
N SER A 6 11.17 12.82 -20.83
CA SER A 6 12.34 13.60 -20.42
C SER A 6 12.45 14.94 -21.19
N ALA A 7 12.15 14.95 -22.49
CA ALA A 7 12.17 16.17 -23.28
C ALA A 7 11.07 17.15 -22.83
N ILE A 8 9.86 16.67 -22.61
CA ILE A 8 8.74 17.49 -22.10
C ILE A 8 9.08 18.05 -20.72
N ASN A 9 9.61 17.24 -19.81
CA ASN A 9 10.04 17.69 -18.49
C ASN A 9 11.14 18.76 -18.57
N GLY A 10 12.12 18.60 -19.46
CA GLY A 10 13.16 19.61 -19.67
C GLY A 10 12.60 20.96 -20.14
N VAL A 11 11.60 20.95 -21.01
CA VAL A 11 10.91 22.18 -21.44
C VAL A 11 10.15 22.80 -20.27
N LEU A 12 9.39 22.02 -19.51
CA LEU A 12 8.59 22.53 -18.40
C LEU A 12 9.46 23.09 -17.26
N GLN A 13 10.54 22.41 -16.90
CA GLN A 13 11.49 22.88 -15.88
C GLN A 13 12.22 24.18 -16.28
N SER A 14 12.28 24.50 -17.58
CA SER A 14 12.80 25.79 -18.03
C SER A 14 11.83 26.96 -17.77
N LEU A 15 10.55 26.67 -17.54
CA LEU A 15 9.53 27.67 -17.21
C LEU A 15 9.59 28.07 -15.74
N ASP A 16 9.57 27.06 -14.86
CA ASP A 16 9.68 27.22 -13.41
C ASP A 16 10.03 25.87 -12.73
N PRO A 17 10.56 25.88 -11.50
CA PRO A 17 10.99 24.65 -10.81
C PRO A 17 9.84 23.75 -10.34
N TYR A 18 8.59 24.19 -10.41
CA TYR A 18 7.41 23.44 -9.94
C TYR A 18 6.61 22.84 -11.09
N SER A 19 6.87 23.24 -12.34
CA SER A 19 6.21 22.68 -13.50
C SER A 19 6.85 21.34 -13.89
N ALA A 20 6.03 20.29 -13.95
CA ALA A 20 6.48 18.96 -14.33
C ALA A 20 5.42 18.23 -15.17
N TYR A 21 5.86 17.41 -16.10
CA TYR A 21 5.01 16.45 -16.79
C TYR A 21 4.95 15.15 -16.00
N MET A 22 3.75 14.68 -15.76
CA MET A 22 3.51 13.36 -15.17
C MET A 22 2.97 12.43 -16.25
N ASN A 23 3.66 11.34 -16.49
CA ASN A 23 3.08 10.25 -17.26
C ASN A 23 1.93 9.60 -16.46
N PRO A 24 1.08 8.76 -17.06
CA PRO A 24 -0.05 8.16 -16.37
C PRO A 24 0.33 7.43 -15.07
N GLU A 25 1.47 6.73 -15.05
CA GLU A 25 1.95 5.98 -13.89
C GLU A 25 2.30 6.91 -12.71
N ILE A 26 3.06 7.97 -12.98
CA ILE A 26 3.43 8.98 -11.97
C ILE A 26 2.18 9.74 -11.47
N PHE A 27 1.24 10.01 -12.37
CA PHE A 27 -0.01 10.68 -12.01
C PHE A 27 -0.87 9.81 -11.08
N GLU A 28 -1.00 8.51 -11.35
CA GLU A 28 -1.70 7.56 -10.49
C GLU A 28 -1.02 7.41 -9.12
N GLU A 29 0.32 7.40 -9.06
CA GLU A 29 1.05 7.41 -7.79
C GLU A 29 0.77 8.69 -7.00
N MET A 30 0.84 9.85 -7.62
CA MET A 30 0.55 11.12 -6.97
C MET A 30 -0.91 11.18 -6.47
N GLN A 31 -1.87 10.69 -7.27
CA GLN A 31 -3.26 10.59 -6.82
C GLN A 31 -3.39 9.69 -5.59
N THR A 32 -2.71 8.54 -5.58
CA THR A 32 -2.71 7.60 -4.46
C THR A 32 -2.10 8.24 -3.19
N GLU A 33 -0.99 8.97 -3.34
CA GLU A 33 -0.37 9.67 -2.21
C GLU A 33 -1.26 10.78 -1.67
N THR A 34 -1.94 11.52 -2.54
CA THR A 34 -2.84 12.63 -2.17
C THR A 34 -4.12 12.12 -1.53
N SER A 35 -4.81 11.16 -2.14
CA SER A 35 -6.04 10.58 -1.59
C SER A 35 -5.77 9.71 -0.35
N GLY A 36 -4.58 9.14 -0.25
CA GLY A 36 -4.23 8.20 0.82
C GLY A 36 -4.91 6.84 0.70
N GLU A 37 -5.38 6.50 -0.50
CA GLU A 37 -6.05 5.22 -0.77
C GLU A 37 -5.82 4.73 -2.19
N PHE A 38 -5.93 3.42 -2.40
CA PHE A 38 -5.81 2.81 -3.73
C PHE A 38 -6.61 1.51 -3.83
N GLY A 39 -6.96 1.14 -5.05
CA GLY A 39 -7.59 -0.16 -5.30
C GLY A 39 -6.55 -1.30 -5.29
N GLY A 40 -6.74 -2.29 -4.40
CA GLY A 40 -5.76 -3.36 -4.26
C GLY A 40 -6.20 -4.52 -3.38
N LEU A 41 -5.22 -5.28 -2.91
CA LEU A 41 -5.42 -6.49 -2.10
C LEU A 41 -5.16 -6.28 -0.60
N GLY A 42 -4.40 -5.24 -0.25
CA GLY A 42 -3.96 -4.99 1.12
C GLY A 42 -2.86 -5.95 1.59
N ILE A 43 -1.75 -5.98 0.87
CA ILE A 43 -0.59 -6.84 1.17
C ILE A 43 0.68 -5.98 1.17
N GLU A 44 1.47 -6.09 2.21
CA GLU A 44 2.85 -5.61 2.20
C GLU A 44 3.74 -6.68 1.58
N VAL A 45 4.54 -6.32 0.60
CA VAL A 45 5.36 -7.26 -0.16
C VAL A 45 6.81 -6.76 -0.32
N THR A 46 7.71 -7.71 -0.53
CA THR A 46 9.10 -7.45 -0.89
C THR A 46 9.54 -8.42 -1.98
N MET A 47 10.70 -8.15 -2.56
CA MET A 47 11.32 -9.09 -3.50
C MET A 47 12.34 -9.96 -2.77
N GLU A 48 12.21 -11.29 -2.89
CA GLU A 48 13.16 -12.26 -2.35
C GLU A 48 13.43 -13.36 -3.38
N ALA A 49 14.69 -13.55 -3.74
CA ALA A 49 15.13 -14.55 -4.73
C ALA A 49 14.36 -14.46 -6.08
N GLY A 50 14.05 -13.25 -6.55
CA GLY A 50 13.38 -13.00 -7.84
C GLY A 50 11.88 -13.31 -7.84
N VAL A 51 11.26 -13.51 -6.67
CA VAL A 51 9.82 -13.68 -6.51
C VAL A 51 9.28 -12.73 -5.44
N VAL A 52 8.01 -12.40 -5.53
CA VAL A 52 7.35 -11.53 -4.56
C VAL A 52 7.02 -12.32 -3.29
N LYS A 53 7.55 -11.87 -2.16
CA LYS A 53 7.27 -12.42 -0.84
C LYS A 53 6.30 -11.53 -0.09
N VAL A 54 5.27 -12.11 0.49
CA VAL A 54 4.35 -11.43 1.41
C VAL A 54 5.05 -11.21 2.75
N ILE A 55 5.25 -9.95 3.14
CA ILE A 55 5.73 -9.58 4.47
C ILE A 55 4.58 -9.78 5.45
N THR A 56 3.46 -9.12 5.19
CA THR A 56 2.21 -9.29 5.96
C THR A 56 1.00 -8.87 5.14
N PRO A 57 -0.13 -9.58 5.22
CA PRO A 57 -1.40 -9.01 4.81
C PRO A 57 -1.85 -7.97 5.84
N ILE A 58 -2.43 -6.87 5.37
CA ILE A 58 -3.02 -5.83 6.23
C ILE A 58 -4.34 -6.39 6.78
N ASP A 59 -4.60 -6.19 8.07
CA ASP A 59 -5.82 -6.65 8.71
C ASP A 59 -7.07 -6.06 8.04
N ASP A 60 -8.15 -6.82 8.01
CA ASP A 60 -9.45 -6.46 7.43
C ASP A 60 -9.44 -6.16 5.91
N THR A 61 -8.37 -6.52 5.20
CA THR A 61 -8.26 -6.37 3.75
C THR A 61 -8.66 -7.64 3.00
N PRO A 62 -8.92 -7.54 1.68
CA PRO A 62 -9.30 -8.69 0.86
C PRO A 62 -8.33 -9.87 0.93
N ALA A 63 -7.03 -9.60 0.95
CA ALA A 63 -6.02 -10.66 1.03
C ALA A 63 -6.01 -11.35 2.41
N SER A 64 -6.15 -10.58 3.49
CA SER A 64 -6.27 -11.11 4.84
C SER A 64 -7.49 -12.05 4.96
N ARG A 65 -8.66 -11.57 4.51
CA ARG A 65 -9.90 -12.37 4.50
C ARG A 65 -9.82 -13.61 3.60
N ALA A 66 -9.09 -13.55 2.49
CA ALA A 66 -8.86 -14.69 1.62
C ALA A 66 -7.91 -15.73 2.24
N GLY A 67 -7.17 -15.38 3.29
CA GLY A 67 -6.26 -16.28 3.99
C GLY A 67 -4.84 -16.30 3.41
N VAL A 68 -4.41 -15.22 2.76
CA VAL A 68 -3.00 -14.93 2.46
C VAL A 68 -2.27 -14.75 3.80
N LYS A 69 -1.03 -15.22 3.90
CA LYS A 69 -0.26 -15.18 5.15
C LYS A 69 1.13 -14.61 4.92
N ALA A 70 1.71 -14.07 5.98
CA ALA A 70 3.13 -13.71 6.00
C ALA A 70 4.01 -14.90 5.60
N GLY A 71 5.02 -14.65 4.78
CA GLY A 71 5.91 -15.67 4.25
C GLY A 71 5.39 -16.44 3.02
N ASP A 72 4.21 -16.10 2.49
CA ASP A 72 3.75 -16.61 1.18
C ASP A 72 4.61 -16.02 0.05
N TYR A 73 4.90 -16.82 -0.96
CA TYR A 73 5.57 -16.38 -2.17
C TYR A 73 4.56 -16.34 -3.32
N ILE A 74 4.30 -15.15 -3.85
CA ILE A 74 3.44 -14.96 -5.03
C ILE A 74 4.27 -15.32 -6.26
N VAL A 75 3.89 -16.40 -6.94
CA VAL A 75 4.63 -16.91 -8.09
C VAL A 75 3.93 -16.62 -9.42
N ARG A 76 2.61 -16.37 -9.39
CA ARG A 76 1.84 -15.93 -10.56
C ARG A 76 0.77 -14.92 -10.18
N ILE A 77 0.49 -14.01 -11.11
CA ILE A 77 -0.60 -13.04 -11.05
C ILE A 77 -1.37 -13.15 -12.36
N ASN A 78 -2.68 -13.43 -12.30
CA ASN A 78 -3.55 -13.68 -13.46
C ASN A 78 -2.97 -14.70 -14.46
N GLY A 79 -2.33 -15.76 -13.93
CA GLY A 79 -1.68 -16.79 -14.74
C GLY A 79 -0.26 -16.46 -15.22
N GLU A 80 0.15 -15.20 -15.22
CA GLU A 80 1.51 -14.77 -15.59
C GLU A 80 2.51 -15.02 -14.47
N GLN A 81 3.72 -15.47 -14.84
CA GLN A 81 4.81 -15.64 -13.87
C GLN A 81 5.32 -14.29 -13.38
N VAL A 82 5.58 -14.20 -12.08
CA VAL A 82 6.16 -13.00 -11.44
C VAL A 82 7.69 -12.98 -11.58
N GLN A 83 8.30 -14.15 -11.77
CA GLN A 83 9.74 -14.25 -11.91
C GLN A 83 10.26 -13.40 -13.09
N GLY A 84 11.29 -12.59 -12.83
CA GLY A 84 11.87 -11.67 -13.80
C GLY A 84 11.20 -10.29 -13.87
N LYS A 85 10.10 -10.09 -13.15
CA LYS A 85 9.48 -8.76 -12.96
C LYS A 85 10.15 -8.03 -11.78
N THR A 86 10.14 -6.71 -11.84
CA THR A 86 10.48 -5.87 -10.70
C THR A 86 9.37 -5.88 -9.66
N LEU A 87 9.68 -5.49 -8.42
CA LEU A 87 8.66 -5.36 -7.36
C LEU A 87 7.53 -4.41 -7.78
N MET A 88 7.88 -3.28 -8.40
CA MET A 88 6.90 -2.28 -8.84
C MET A 88 5.97 -2.84 -9.92
N GLU A 89 6.50 -3.54 -10.93
CA GLU A 89 5.68 -4.20 -11.95
C GLU A 89 4.71 -5.21 -11.34
N ALA A 90 5.16 -6.00 -10.36
CA ALA A 90 4.30 -6.94 -9.67
C ALA A 90 3.23 -6.24 -8.82
N VAL A 91 3.58 -5.15 -8.14
CA VAL A 91 2.64 -4.33 -7.36
C VAL A 91 1.59 -3.70 -8.28
N ASN A 92 1.99 -3.15 -9.44
CA ASN A 92 1.07 -2.56 -10.41
C ASN A 92 0.09 -3.59 -10.96
N LEU A 93 0.52 -4.83 -11.19
CA LEU A 93 -0.39 -5.93 -11.56
C LEU A 93 -1.38 -6.30 -10.44
N MET A 94 -0.97 -6.17 -9.17
CA MET A 94 -1.85 -6.44 -8.03
C MET A 94 -2.83 -5.28 -7.76
N ARG A 95 -2.45 -4.04 -8.02
CA ARG A 95 -3.33 -2.86 -7.99
C ARG A 95 -4.32 -2.89 -9.14
N GLY A 96 -5.32 -2.03 -9.10
CA GLY A 96 -6.27 -1.83 -10.19
C GLY A 96 -7.64 -1.38 -9.68
N PRO A 97 -8.61 -1.19 -10.59
CA PRO A 97 -9.91 -0.66 -10.24
C PRO A 97 -10.61 -1.48 -9.15
N VAL A 98 -11.20 -0.77 -8.20
CA VAL A 98 -12.01 -1.37 -7.13
C VAL A 98 -13.12 -2.23 -7.74
N ASN A 99 -13.49 -3.29 -7.05
CA ASN A 99 -14.47 -4.28 -7.48
C ASN A 99 -14.05 -5.20 -8.64
N THR A 100 -12.85 -5.06 -9.20
CA THR A 100 -12.31 -6.04 -10.16
C THR A 100 -11.67 -7.23 -9.42
N SER A 101 -11.66 -8.39 -10.08
CA SER A 101 -11.08 -9.62 -9.52
C SER A 101 -9.67 -9.86 -10.06
N ILE A 102 -8.82 -10.39 -9.21
CA ILE A 102 -7.47 -10.83 -9.54
C ILE A 102 -7.25 -12.24 -9.03
N GLU A 103 -6.46 -13.00 -9.74
CA GLU A 103 -6.02 -14.33 -9.31
C GLU A 103 -4.52 -14.28 -8.96
N ILE A 104 -4.18 -14.69 -7.75
CA ILE A 104 -2.79 -14.87 -7.32
C ILE A 104 -2.52 -16.34 -7.00
N THR A 105 -1.41 -16.85 -7.52
CA THR A 105 -0.92 -18.20 -7.19
C THR A 105 0.25 -18.05 -6.22
N ILE A 106 0.14 -18.68 -5.06
CA ILE A 106 1.17 -18.62 -4.03
C ILE A 106 1.82 -19.99 -3.78
N ARG A 107 3.09 -19.95 -3.36
CA ARG A 107 3.77 -21.04 -2.68
C ARG A 107 3.93 -20.70 -1.20
N ARG A 108 3.60 -21.67 -0.35
CA ARG A 108 3.68 -21.55 1.12
C ARG A 108 4.52 -22.69 1.67
N LYS A 109 5.42 -22.38 2.58
CA LYS A 109 6.23 -23.40 3.28
C LYS A 109 5.30 -24.39 3.96
N GLY A 110 5.56 -25.69 3.76
CA GLY A 110 4.74 -26.77 4.31
C GLY A 110 3.59 -27.24 3.40
N LEU A 111 3.27 -26.53 2.32
CA LEU A 111 2.30 -27.01 1.34
C LEU A 111 3.01 -27.69 0.16
N LYS A 112 2.56 -28.89 -0.20
CA LYS A 112 3.08 -29.65 -1.35
C LYS A 112 2.69 -29.04 -2.70
N LYS A 113 1.53 -28.36 -2.79
CA LYS A 113 1.00 -27.73 -4.00
C LYS A 113 0.86 -26.24 -3.83
N ALA A 114 1.01 -25.48 -4.91
CA ALA A 114 0.68 -24.07 -4.97
C ALA A 114 -0.83 -23.88 -4.69
N LYS A 115 -1.16 -22.77 -4.04
CA LYS A 115 -2.54 -22.39 -3.74
C LYS A 115 -2.94 -21.18 -4.57
N ILE A 116 -4.14 -21.22 -5.11
CA ILE A 116 -4.71 -20.14 -5.91
C ILE A 116 -5.75 -19.42 -5.07
N PHE A 117 -5.66 -18.07 -5.09
CA PHE A 117 -6.63 -17.19 -4.49
C PHE A 117 -7.24 -16.29 -5.56
N LYS A 118 -8.57 -16.30 -5.66
CA LYS A 118 -9.33 -15.28 -6.38
C LYS A 118 -9.77 -14.22 -5.39
N ILE A 119 -9.29 -12.99 -5.57
CA ILE A 119 -9.49 -11.89 -4.63
C ILE A 119 -10.11 -10.73 -5.39
N LYS A 120 -11.15 -10.14 -4.83
CA LYS A 120 -11.76 -8.92 -5.35
C LYS A 120 -11.01 -7.72 -4.76
N ARG A 121 -10.59 -6.78 -5.62
CA ARG A 121 -9.91 -5.56 -5.16
C ARG A 121 -10.89 -4.67 -4.42
N GLU A 122 -10.42 -4.07 -3.35
CA GLU A 122 -11.14 -3.08 -2.56
C GLU A 122 -10.28 -1.85 -2.35
N ILE A 123 -10.87 -0.78 -1.82
CA ILE A 123 -10.12 0.40 -1.38
C ILE A 123 -9.23 -0.01 -0.21
N ILE A 124 -7.95 0.26 -0.32
CA ILE A 124 -6.96 0.06 0.73
C ILE A 124 -6.51 1.43 1.21
N GLU A 125 -6.84 1.76 2.46
CA GLU A 125 -6.42 3.01 3.09
C GLU A 125 -4.95 2.94 3.54
N ILE A 126 -4.18 3.98 3.21
CA ILE A 126 -2.82 4.16 3.70
C ILE A 126 -2.92 4.69 5.13
N LYS A 127 -2.39 3.94 6.10
CA LYS A 127 -2.35 4.37 7.50
C LYS A 127 -1.32 5.50 7.66
N SER A 128 -1.78 6.74 7.54
CA SER A 128 -0.96 7.95 7.70
C SER A 128 -0.69 8.30 9.15
N VAL A 129 -1.49 7.81 10.10
CA VAL A 129 -1.37 8.07 11.53
C VAL A 129 -1.15 6.77 12.29
N ALA A 130 -0.20 6.78 13.23
CA ALA A 130 -0.01 5.73 14.21
C ALA A 130 -0.13 6.30 15.61
N SER A 131 -0.72 5.55 16.53
CA SER A 131 -0.83 5.93 17.94
C SER A 131 -0.36 4.81 18.85
N LYS A 132 0.16 5.17 20.01
CA LYS A 132 0.42 4.27 21.13
C LYS A 132 0.26 4.99 22.46
N LEU A 133 -0.02 4.25 23.49
CA LEU A 133 -0.03 4.75 24.87
C LEU A 133 1.34 4.50 25.49
N ILE A 134 1.96 5.56 26.04
CA ILE A 134 3.22 5.49 26.80
C ILE A 134 2.87 5.61 28.29
N GLU A 135 3.43 4.72 29.11
CA GLU A 135 3.25 4.66 30.58
C GLU A 135 1.79 4.70 31.04
N LYS A 136 0.86 4.32 30.16
CA LYS A 136 -0.61 4.34 30.36
C LYS A 136 -1.25 5.73 30.56
N GLU A 137 -0.48 6.81 30.44
CA GLU A 137 -0.94 8.17 30.75
C GLU A 137 -0.67 9.16 29.61
N ILE A 138 0.26 8.86 28.69
CA ILE A 138 0.64 9.77 27.61
C ILE A 138 0.29 9.17 26.26
N GLY A 139 -0.54 9.85 25.50
CA GLY A 139 -0.85 9.51 24.12
C GLY A 139 0.28 9.92 23.16
N TYR A 140 0.95 8.97 22.53
CA TYR A 140 1.90 9.26 21.47
C TYR A 140 1.21 9.12 20.11
N LEU A 141 1.28 10.16 19.31
CA LEU A 141 0.75 10.22 17.95
C LEU A 141 1.90 10.45 16.96
N ARG A 142 1.92 9.71 15.87
CA ARG A 142 2.90 9.88 14.81
C ARG A 142 2.21 10.01 13.48
N LEU A 143 2.37 11.15 12.84
CA LEU A 143 1.96 11.38 11.47
C LEU A 143 3.09 10.91 10.53
N ARG A 144 2.78 9.96 9.65
CA ARG A 144 3.74 9.33 8.71
C ARG A 144 3.67 9.93 7.32
N ALA A 145 2.49 10.39 6.94
CA ALA A 145 2.21 11.01 5.64
C ALA A 145 1.08 12.02 5.79
N PHE A 146 1.07 13.00 4.91
CA PHE A 146 -0.02 13.98 4.79
C PHE A 146 -0.81 13.66 3.53
N ASN A 147 -2.05 13.23 3.69
CA ASN A 147 -3.02 12.98 2.63
C ASN A 147 -4.41 13.42 3.07
N GLU A 148 -5.39 13.33 2.18
CA GLU A 148 -6.76 13.76 2.46
C GLU A 148 -7.36 13.07 3.70
N ASN A 149 -6.99 11.82 3.97
CA ASN A 149 -7.48 11.04 5.10
C ASN A 149 -6.73 11.29 6.43
N SER A 150 -5.62 12.05 6.42
CA SER A 150 -4.75 12.23 7.59
C SER A 150 -5.47 12.90 8.76
N SER A 151 -6.32 13.91 8.49
CA SER A 151 -7.08 14.62 9.52
C SER A 151 -8.08 13.69 10.22
N ASP A 152 -8.81 12.88 9.46
CA ASP A 152 -9.84 12.00 10.03
C ASP A 152 -9.21 10.78 10.73
N GLN A 153 -8.10 10.26 10.20
CA GLN A 153 -7.33 9.24 10.90
C GLN A 153 -6.76 9.76 12.22
N LEU A 154 -6.27 11.02 12.25
CA LEU A 154 -5.77 11.64 13.46
C LEU A 154 -6.86 11.79 14.52
N LYS A 155 -8.03 12.32 14.14
CA LYS A 155 -9.20 12.41 15.04
C LYS A 155 -9.60 11.04 15.60
N LYS A 156 -9.63 10.02 14.74
CA LYS A 156 -9.92 8.63 15.12
C LYS A 156 -8.93 8.09 16.16
N GLU A 157 -7.63 8.31 15.93
CA GLU A 157 -6.60 7.82 16.85
C GLU A 157 -6.59 8.60 18.18
N ILE A 158 -6.85 9.92 18.17
CA ILE A 158 -7.06 10.72 19.38
C ILE A 158 -8.25 10.18 20.18
N SER A 159 -9.42 10.05 19.53
CA SER A 159 -10.63 9.55 20.19
C SER A 159 -10.47 8.13 20.77
N LYS A 160 -9.62 7.31 20.13
CA LYS A 160 -9.29 5.97 20.65
C LYS A 160 -8.41 6.03 21.91
N LEU A 161 -7.49 7.01 21.98
CA LEU A 161 -6.67 7.22 23.17
C LEU A 161 -7.48 7.84 24.31
N GLU A 162 -8.37 8.80 24.02
CA GLU A 162 -9.22 9.48 25.01
C GLU A 162 -10.21 8.53 25.72
N LYS A 163 -10.59 7.43 25.07
CA LYS A 163 -11.41 6.38 25.72
C LYS A 163 -10.66 5.61 26.80
N LYS A 164 -9.35 5.81 26.94
CA LYS A 164 -8.55 5.23 28.01
C LYS A 164 -8.49 6.21 29.16
N GLU A 165 -8.89 5.74 30.34
CA GLU A 165 -8.89 6.55 31.56
C GLU A 165 -7.48 7.07 31.88
N ASN A 166 -7.40 8.29 32.43
CA ASN A 166 -6.18 8.96 32.95
C ASN A 166 -5.16 9.43 31.92
N LEU A 167 -5.59 9.91 30.77
CA LEU A 167 -4.68 10.53 29.83
C LEU A 167 -4.24 11.94 30.29
N LEU A 168 -2.95 12.14 30.55
CA LEU A 168 -2.37 13.40 31.03
C LEU A 168 -2.04 14.36 29.86
N GLY A 169 -1.81 13.85 28.66
CA GLY A 169 -1.48 14.66 27.49
C GLY A 169 -1.01 13.86 26.30
N TYR A 170 -0.54 14.57 25.27
CA TYR A 170 -0.09 13.98 24.01
C TYR A 170 1.34 14.40 23.67
N ILE A 171 2.06 13.51 23.00
CA ILE A 171 3.31 13.77 22.28
C ILE A 171 3.02 13.59 20.79
N PHE A 172 3.40 14.58 19.99
CA PHE A 172 3.27 14.64 18.53
C PHE A 172 4.61 14.50 17.84
#